data_7b12db2660eae73f23a197301e4905c8
#
_entry.id   7b12db2660eae73f23a197301e4905c8
#
_cell.length_a   1.000
_cell.length_b   1.000
_cell.length_c   1.000
_cell.angle_alpha   90.00
_cell.angle_beta   90.00
_cell.angle_gamma   90.00
#
_symmetry.space_group_name_H-M   'P 1'
#
loop_
_entity.id
_entity.type
_entity.pdbx_description
1 polymer ?
#
loop_
_entity_poly.entity_id
_entity_poly.type
_entity_poly.pdbx_seq_one_letter_code
_entity_poly.pdbx_strand_id
1 'polypeptide(L)'
;ARLGSAALAVFGVCTLVFFLPISVGVLGRLSFPELAGKEADRILPLVMTLISGDFMAALVIAAGLAALMSTMDSQLLTLSAICTRDLAPPTRPPHGEGETSLAGRIAVVILSLAGLALAYKPPATILQIATQTFTGLAVLFPSVLFGLYLRRVFAPAAIASIVAGEAAVVCFYFEWLPSPAFLPVVWVMLVSFGVYLAVHAVLHGRPWALASGIPPWLQDPCVYLQAGIFILAMDFWAWDRVHPVVLGVPAWIGYFIGLSGLQTVVMRHMLRRPQQVAERCATPPQGTPAS
;
A
#
# COMPACT_ATOMS: atom_id res chain seq x y z
N ALA A 1 -8.52 -4.16 -23.78
CA ALA A 1 -9.86 -4.03 -23.19
C ALA A 1 -10.16 -5.12 -22.16
N ARG A 2 -9.92 -6.40 -22.46
CA ARG A 2 -10.22 -7.52 -21.55
C ARG A 2 -9.37 -7.51 -20.27
N LEU A 3 -8.08 -7.15 -20.37
CA LEU A 3 -7.16 -7.13 -19.21
C LEU A 3 -7.57 -6.06 -18.17
N GLY A 4 -7.94 -4.86 -18.63
CA GLY A 4 -8.37 -3.78 -17.74
C GLY A 4 -9.70 -4.08 -17.05
N SER A 5 -10.67 -4.70 -17.75
CA SER A 5 -11.94 -5.10 -17.12
C SER A 5 -11.77 -6.24 -16.11
N ALA A 6 -10.86 -7.18 -16.39
CA ALA A 6 -10.53 -8.27 -15.47
C ALA A 6 -9.85 -7.71 -14.20
N ALA A 7 -8.86 -6.82 -14.35
CA ALA A 7 -8.18 -6.20 -13.22
C ALA A 7 -9.15 -5.42 -12.32
N LEU A 8 -10.11 -4.69 -12.90
CA LEU A 8 -11.14 -3.98 -12.15
C LEU A 8 -12.12 -4.90 -11.43
N ALA A 9 -12.50 -6.02 -12.06
CA ALA A 9 -13.36 -7.01 -11.41
C ALA A 9 -12.64 -7.64 -10.21
N VAL A 10 -11.36 -8.03 -10.39
CA VAL A 10 -10.52 -8.54 -9.31
C VAL A 10 -10.39 -7.52 -8.18
N PHE A 11 -10.10 -6.26 -8.50
CA PHE A 11 -10.03 -5.19 -7.51
C PHE A 11 -11.32 -5.04 -6.71
N GLY A 12 -12.48 -5.00 -7.39
CA GLY A 12 -13.79 -4.91 -6.73
C GLY A 12 -14.07 -6.10 -5.81
N VAL A 13 -13.79 -7.32 -6.27
CA VAL A 13 -13.94 -8.54 -5.45
C VAL A 13 -12.99 -8.53 -4.25
N CYS A 14 -11.71 -8.21 -4.46
CA CYS A 14 -10.73 -8.12 -3.37
C CYS A 14 -11.16 -7.08 -2.32
N THR A 15 -11.66 -5.93 -2.74
CA THR A 15 -12.15 -4.90 -1.81
C THR A 15 -13.32 -5.42 -0.96
N LEU A 16 -14.30 -6.09 -1.57
CA LEU A 16 -15.42 -6.69 -0.84
C LEU A 16 -14.94 -7.76 0.15
N VAL A 17 -14.03 -8.64 -0.29
CA VAL A 17 -13.46 -9.68 0.57
C VAL A 17 -12.70 -9.07 1.76
N PHE A 18 -12.07 -7.91 1.59
CA PHE A 18 -11.34 -7.23 2.66
C PHE A 18 -12.24 -6.76 3.82
N PHE A 19 -13.53 -6.53 3.58
CA PHE A 19 -14.48 -6.19 4.63
C PHE A 19 -14.90 -7.36 5.51
N LEU A 20 -14.72 -8.60 5.06
CA LEU A 20 -15.08 -9.79 5.86
C LEU A 20 -14.27 -9.88 7.16
N PRO A 21 -12.93 -9.85 7.17
CA PRO A 21 -12.16 -9.89 8.42
C PRO A 21 -12.42 -8.68 9.31
N ILE A 22 -12.68 -7.50 8.75
CA ILE A 22 -13.06 -6.31 9.53
C ILE A 22 -14.39 -6.56 10.26
N SER A 23 -15.39 -7.08 9.56
CA SER A 23 -16.69 -7.40 10.14
C SER A 23 -16.58 -8.46 11.26
N VAL A 24 -15.75 -9.50 11.04
CA VAL A 24 -15.47 -10.51 12.07
C VAL A 24 -14.79 -9.89 13.29
N GLY A 25 -13.85 -8.97 13.11
CA GLY A 25 -13.19 -8.25 14.19
C GLY A 25 -14.19 -7.42 15.04
N VAL A 26 -15.08 -6.67 14.38
CA VAL A 26 -16.10 -5.85 15.04
C VAL A 26 -17.10 -6.71 15.81
N LEU A 27 -17.64 -7.77 15.18
CA LEU A 27 -18.56 -8.69 15.82
C LEU A 27 -17.88 -9.49 16.94
N GLY A 28 -16.65 -9.89 16.75
CA GLY A 28 -15.86 -10.59 17.76
C GLY A 28 -15.64 -9.75 19.02
N ARG A 29 -15.51 -8.44 18.89
CA ARG A 29 -15.41 -7.51 20.03
C ARG A 29 -16.66 -7.55 20.93
N LEU A 30 -17.84 -7.84 20.37
CA LEU A 30 -19.07 -7.98 21.14
C LEU A 30 -19.07 -9.25 21.99
N SER A 31 -18.45 -10.33 21.49
CA SER A 31 -18.36 -11.61 22.20
C SER A 31 -17.18 -11.68 23.19
N PHE A 32 -16.13 -10.94 22.92
CA PHE A 32 -14.87 -10.91 23.71
C PHE A 32 -14.45 -9.48 24.01
N PRO A 33 -15.19 -8.73 24.84
CA PRO A 33 -14.90 -7.33 25.15
C PRO A 33 -13.59 -7.10 25.92
N GLU A 34 -13.11 -8.14 26.62
CA GLU A 34 -11.87 -8.11 27.40
C GLU A 34 -10.60 -8.17 26.54
N LEU A 35 -10.69 -8.63 25.30
CA LEU A 35 -9.52 -8.71 24.42
C LEU A 35 -9.06 -7.33 24.00
N ALA A 36 -7.91 -6.92 24.50
CA ALA A 36 -7.30 -5.62 24.19
C ALA A 36 -5.81 -5.76 23.88
N GLY A 37 -5.25 -4.77 23.18
CA GLY A 37 -3.83 -4.78 22.81
C GLY A 37 -3.47 -6.02 21.98
N LYS A 38 -2.37 -6.68 22.34
CA LYS A 38 -1.84 -7.86 21.60
C LYS A 38 -2.78 -9.08 21.63
N GLU A 39 -3.62 -9.20 22.65
CA GLU A 39 -4.58 -10.29 22.74
C GLU A 39 -5.71 -10.16 21.70
N ALA A 40 -5.96 -8.96 21.19
CA ALA A 40 -6.94 -8.75 20.13
C ALA A 40 -6.57 -9.46 18.81
N ASP A 41 -5.29 -9.75 18.57
CA ASP A 41 -4.84 -10.50 17.38
C ASP A 41 -5.37 -11.94 17.36
N ARG A 42 -5.86 -12.47 18.52
CA ARG A 42 -6.42 -13.81 18.67
C ARG A 42 -7.92 -13.88 18.38
N ILE A 43 -8.57 -12.75 18.07
CA ILE A 43 -10.04 -12.68 17.97
C ILE A 43 -10.61 -13.60 16.89
N LEU A 44 -9.94 -13.72 15.74
CA LEU A 44 -10.42 -14.55 14.63
C LEU A 44 -10.47 -16.03 14.98
N PRO A 45 -9.39 -16.68 15.49
CA PRO A 45 -9.45 -18.04 15.97
C PRO A 45 -10.51 -18.29 17.03
N LEU A 46 -10.63 -17.38 18.02
CA LEU A 46 -11.60 -17.51 19.10
C LEU A 46 -13.06 -17.44 18.62
N VAL A 47 -13.36 -16.51 17.73
CA VAL A 47 -14.70 -16.41 17.11
C VAL A 47 -15.00 -17.66 16.30
N MET A 48 -14.04 -18.20 15.55
CA MET A 48 -14.24 -19.42 14.77
C MET A 48 -14.47 -20.63 15.68
N THR A 49 -13.73 -20.77 16.77
CA THR A 49 -13.99 -21.84 17.76
C THR A 49 -15.39 -21.73 18.35
N LEU A 50 -15.81 -20.52 18.68
CA LEU A 50 -17.14 -20.27 19.27
C LEU A 50 -18.30 -20.62 18.32
N ILE A 51 -18.16 -20.28 17.03
CA ILE A 51 -19.27 -20.43 16.05
C ILE A 51 -19.25 -21.80 15.40
N SER A 52 -18.11 -22.34 15.06
CA SER A 52 -17.97 -23.51 14.16
C SER A 52 -17.20 -24.68 14.77
N GLY A 53 -16.71 -24.54 16.01
CA GLY A 53 -15.94 -25.55 16.71
C GLY A 53 -14.45 -25.63 16.29
N ASP A 54 -13.71 -26.49 16.99
CA ASP A 54 -12.25 -26.56 16.91
C ASP A 54 -11.71 -26.95 15.52
N PHE A 55 -12.43 -27.80 14.79
CA PHE A 55 -12.02 -28.21 13.45
C PHE A 55 -11.99 -27.04 12.46
N MET A 56 -13.02 -26.23 12.46
CA MET A 56 -13.07 -25.04 11.57
C MET A 56 -12.07 -23.97 12.00
N ALA A 57 -11.88 -23.80 13.31
CA ALA A 57 -10.84 -22.90 13.82
C ALA A 57 -9.45 -23.34 13.34
N ALA A 58 -9.14 -24.64 13.42
CA ALA A 58 -7.87 -25.19 12.94
C ALA A 58 -7.71 -25.00 11.42
N LEU A 59 -8.77 -25.18 10.64
CA LEU A 59 -8.75 -24.99 9.18
C LEU A 59 -8.46 -23.52 8.83
N VAL A 60 -9.11 -22.57 9.51
CA VAL A 60 -8.89 -21.13 9.30
C VAL A 60 -7.46 -20.71 9.66
N ILE A 61 -6.93 -21.23 10.78
CA ILE A 61 -5.54 -21.00 11.17
C ILE A 61 -4.58 -21.58 10.12
N ALA A 62 -4.81 -22.80 9.66
CA ALA A 62 -3.98 -23.44 8.63
C ALA A 62 -4.01 -22.66 7.31
N ALA A 63 -5.18 -22.17 6.88
CA ALA A 63 -5.32 -21.35 5.69
C ALA A 63 -4.58 -20.00 5.84
N GLY A 64 -4.68 -19.36 7.02
CA GLY A 64 -3.96 -18.13 7.34
C GLY A 64 -2.44 -18.33 7.31
N LEU A 65 -1.95 -19.43 7.91
CA LEU A 65 -0.52 -19.77 7.87
C LEU A 65 -0.04 -20.02 6.43
N ALA A 66 -0.79 -20.74 5.62
CA ALA A 66 -0.45 -20.99 4.22
C ALA A 66 -0.35 -19.67 3.42
N ALA A 67 -1.28 -18.74 3.62
CA ALA A 67 -1.26 -17.42 2.98
C ALA A 67 -0.04 -16.59 3.41
N LEU A 68 0.28 -16.58 4.72
CA LEU A 68 1.45 -15.90 5.27
C LEU A 68 2.76 -16.49 4.74
N MET A 69 2.88 -17.81 4.67
CA MET A 69 4.07 -18.49 4.12
C MET A 69 4.31 -18.08 2.67
N SER A 70 3.28 -18.09 1.82
CA SER A 70 3.39 -17.69 0.42
C SER A 70 3.90 -16.24 0.25
N THR A 71 3.43 -15.32 1.08
CA THR A 71 3.88 -13.92 1.06
C THR A 71 5.31 -13.78 1.58
N MET A 72 5.62 -14.47 2.68
CA MET A 72 6.95 -14.41 3.29
C MET A 72 8.03 -14.95 2.37
N ASP A 73 7.78 -16.04 1.65
CA ASP A 73 8.72 -16.62 0.70
C ASP A 73 9.11 -15.62 -0.39
N SER A 74 8.14 -14.95 -0.99
CA SER A 74 8.40 -13.95 -2.03
C SER A 74 9.14 -12.72 -1.49
N GLN A 75 8.83 -12.28 -0.27
CA GLN A 75 9.52 -11.16 0.37
C GLN A 75 10.98 -11.51 0.72
N LEU A 76 11.23 -12.69 1.30
CA LEU A 76 12.57 -13.17 1.62
C LEU A 76 13.42 -13.32 0.37
N LEU A 77 12.84 -13.84 -0.71
CA LEU A 77 13.54 -14.00 -2.00
C LEU A 77 13.92 -12.63 -2.58
N THR A 78 12.99 -11.67 -2.54
CA THR A 78 13.23 -10.31 -3.02
C THR A 78 14.31 -9.60 -2.20
N LEU A 79 14.23 -9.66 -0.87
CA LEU A 79 15.24 -9.08 0.03
C LEU A 79 16.60 -9.72 -0.17
N SER A 80 16.66 -11.04 -0.33
CA SER A 80 17.88 -11.76 -0.65
C SER A 80 18.51 -11.29 -1.97
N ALA A 81 17.66 -11.07 -3.01
CA ALA A 81 18.13 -10.55 -4.29
C ALA A 81 18.70 -9.12 -4.15
N ILE A 82 18.04 -8.24 -3.41
CA ILE A 82 18.53 -6.89 -3.11
C ILE A 82 19.88 -6.94 -2.38
N CYS A 83 20.01 -7.77 -1.35
CA CYS A 83 21.24 -7.92 -0.60
C CYS A 83 22.42 -8.43 -1.45
N THR A 84 22.14 -9.32 -2.40
CA THR A 84 23.20 -9.98 -3.17
C THR A 84 23.53 -9.31 -4.50
N ARG A 85 22.58 -8.59 -5.10
CA ARG A 85 22.76 -7.92 -6.40
C ARG A 85 22.99 -6.42 -6.28
N ASP A 86 22.22 -5.76 -5.41
CA ASP A 86 22.20 -4.30 -5.34
C ASP A 86 23.19 -3.76 -4.31
N LEU A 87 23.37 -4.47 -3.18
CA LEU A 87 24.31 -4.07 -2.12
C LEU A 87 25.71 -4.70 -2.29
N ALA A 88 25.84 -5.78 -3.06
CA ALA A 88 27.15 -6.39 -3.30
C ALA A 88 27.99 -5.53 -4.24
N PRO A 89 29.32 -5.41 -4.01
CA PRO A 89 30.19 -4.63 -4.88
C PRO A 89 30.18 -5.19 -6.31
N PRO A 90 30.25 -4.33 -7.35
CA PRO A 90 30.12 -4.69 -8.76
C PRO A 90 31.29 -5.54 -9.33
N THR A 91 32.19 -5.99 -8.48
CA THR A 91 33.39 -6.78 -8.86
C THR A 91 33.10 -8.26 -9.15
N ARG A 92 31.87 -8.75 -8.91
CA ARG A 92 31.50 -10.11 -9.28
C ARG A 92 30.80 -10.13 -10.65
N PRO A 93 31.28 -10.99 -11.58
CA PRO A 93 30.56 -11.19 -12.83
C PRO A 93 29.12 -11.61 -12.52
N PRO A 94 28.13 -11.22 -13.35
CA PRO A 94 26.77 -11.68 -13.17
C PRO A 94 26.76 -13.20 -13.22
N HIS A 95 26.40 -13.83 -12.11
CA HIS A 95 26.23 -15.27 -12.04
C HIS A 95 25.11 -15.62 -13.02
N GLY A 96 25.28 -16.69 -13.79
CA GLY A 96 24.32 -17.12 -14.79
C GLY A 96 22.92 -17.27 -14.19
N GLU A 97 21.92 -17.03 -15.03
CA GLU A 97 20.50 -17.20 -14.68
C GLU A 97 20.32 -18.62 -14.12
N GLY A 98 20.05 -18.73 -12.81
CA GLY A 98 19.77 -20.00 -12.15
C GLY A 98 20.65 -20.34 -10.94
N GLU A 99 21.80 -19.74 -10.74
CA GLU A 99 22.60 -19.99 -9.54
C GLU A 99 22.16 -19.08 -8.38
N THR A 100 21.41 -19.66 -7.44
CA THR A 100 21.20 -19.05 -6.12
C THR A 100 22.57 -18.98 -5.43
N SER A 101 23.17 -17.79 -5.38
CA SER A 101 24.48 -17.61 -4.74
C SER A 101 24.41 -18.06 -3.28
N LEU A 102 25.48 -18.64 -2.74
CA LEU A 102 25.59 -18.98 -1.33
C LEU A 102 25.25 -17.78 -0.45
N ALA A 103 25.65 -16.57 -0.85
CA ALA A 103 25.32 -15.32 -0.18
C ALA A 103 23.80 -15.08 -0.11
N GLY A 104 23.05 -15.40 -1.17
CA GLY A 104 21.59 -15.28 -1.17
C GLY A 104 20.92 -16.22 -0.16
N ARG A 105 21.40 -17.46 -0.09
CA ARG A 105 20.91 -18.44 0.89
C ARG A 105 21.19 -18.00 2.33
N ILE A 106 22.41 -17.52 2.58
CA ILE A 106 22.79 -16.97 3.90
C ILE A 106 21.92 -15.77 4.26
N ALA A 107 21.67 -14.85 3.31
CA ALA A 107 20.78 -13.70 3.53
C ALA A 107 19.36 -14.13 3.91
N VAL A 108 18.77 -15.11 3.21
CA VAL A 108 17.46 -15.65 3.56
C VAL A 108 17.44 -16.22 4.98
N VAL A 109 18.45 -17.00 5.36
CA VAL A 109 18.54 -17.60 6.71
C VAL A 109 18.63 -16.52 7.78
N ILE A 110 19.51 -15.52 7.58
CA ILE A 110 19.66 -14.41 8.53
C ILE A 110 18.36 -13.62 8.68
N LEU A 111 17.71 -13.27 7.58
CA LEU A 111 16.44 -12.54 7.57
C LEU A 111 15.31 -13.34 8.24
N SER A 112 15.25 -14.64 7.98
CA SER A 112 14.27 -15.54 8.61
C SER A 112 14.49 -15.63 10.12
N LEU A 113 15.74 -15.77 10.57
CA LEU A 113 16.05 -15.79 12.01
C LEU A 113 15.75 -14.46 12.69
N ALA A 114 16.02 -13.33 12.02
CA ALA A 114 15.66 -12.00 12.51
C ALA A 114 14.13 -11.85 12.65
N GLY A 115 13.37 -12.30 11.64
CA GLY A 115 11.91 -12.32 11.69
C GLY A 115 11.38 -13.22 12.82
N LEU A 116 11.96 -14.40 13.02
CA LEU A 116 11.61 -15.30 14.12
C LEU A 116 11.90 -14.68 15.50
N ALA A 117 13.04 -13.99 15.64
CA ALA A 117 13.39 -13.30 16.88
C ALA A 117 12.39 -12.19 17.21
N LEU A 118 11.93 -11.42 16.21
CA LEU A 118 10.88 -10.42 16.36
C LEU A 118 9.53 -11.05 16.71
N ALA A 119 9.20 -12.20 16.12
CA ALA A 119 7.95 -12.90 16.37
C ALA A 119 7.90 -13.53 17.79
N TYR A 120 9.04 -13.89 18.36
CA TYR A 120 9.10 -14.47 19.72
C TYR A 120 8.62 -13.51 20.81
N LYS A 121 8.93 -12.21 20.67
CA LYS A 121 8.42 -11.15 21.56
C LYS A 121 7.99 -9.95 20.68
N PRO A 122 6.78 -9.99 20.09
CA PRO A 122 6.34 -8.92 19.23
C PRO A 122 6.27 -7.59 20.01
N PRO A 123 6.87 -6.51 19.51
CA PRO A 123 6.88 -5.21 20.20
C PRO A 123 5.48 -4.59 20.28
N ALA A 124 4.64 -4.85 19.29
CA ALA A 124 3.31 -4.25 19.13
C ALA A 124 2.30 -5.25 18.56
N THR A 125 1.05 -4.84 18.35
CA THR A 125 0.04 -5.64 17.63
C THR A 125 0.43 -5.83 16.17
N ILE A 126 -0.10 -6.87 15.51
CA ILE A 126 0.13 -7.11 14.07
C ILE A 126 -0.26 -5.89 13.25
N LEU A 127 -1.40 -5.25 13.55
CA LEU A 127 -1.87 -4.06 12.86
C LEU A 127 -0.90 -2.87 13.03
N GLN A 128 -0.39 -2.64 14.24
CA GLN A 128 0.57 -1.57 14.51
C GLN A 128 1.87 -1.77 13.75
N ILE A 129 2.42 -2.99 13.75
CA ILE A 129 3.63 -3.34 13.00
C ILE A 129 3.41 -3.13 11.50
N ALA A 130 2.26 -3.59 10.96
CA ALA A 130 1.91 -3.41 9.57
C ALA A 130 1.80 -1.92 9.20
N THR A 131 1.10 -1.13 10.00
CA THR A 131 0.93 0.32 9.78
C THR A 131 2.28 1.05 9.77
N GLN A 132 3.19 0.70 10.66
CA GLN A 132 4.54 1.28 10.70
C GLN A 132 5.36 0.89 9.48
N THR A 133 5.27 -0.37 9.05
CA THR A 133 5.94 -0.86 7.84
C THR A 133 5.44 -0.11 6.59
N PHE A 134 4.12 0.08 6.46
CA PHE A 134 3.55 0.85 5.37
C PHE A 134 3.91 2.34 5.44
N THR A 135 4.08 2.90 6.64
CA THR A 135 4.56 4.28 6.82
C THR A 135 6.00 4.42 6.30
N GLY A 136 6.89 3.46 6.61
CA GLY A 136 8.25 3.43 6.06
C GLY A 136 8.24 3.29 4.53
N LEU A 137 7.44 2.39 3.96
CA LEU A 137 7.28 2.28 2.51
C LEU A 137 6.79 3.57 1.85
N ALA A 138 5.90 4.31 2.50
CA ALA A 138 5.38 5.59 1.99
C ALA A 138 6.47 6.66 1.83
N VAL A 139 7.57 6.57 2.57
CA VAL A 139 8.74 7.45 2.43
C VAL A 139 9.34 7.44 1.03
N LEU A 140 9.23 6.32 0.32
CA LEU A 140 9.73 6.18 -1.05
C LEU A 140 8.87 6.92 -2.09
N PHE A 141 7.61 7.23 -1.75
CA PHE A 141 6.63 7.77 -2.69
C PHE A 141 7.07 9.10 -3.35
N PRO A 142 7.60 10.11 -2.62
CA PRO A 142 8.07 11.35 -3.25
C PRO A 142 9.19 11.09 -4.26
N SER A 143 10.15 10.23 -3.92
CA SER A 143 11.29 9.90 -4.80
C SER A 143 10.84 9.21 -6.07
N VAL A 144 9.90 8.28 -5.99
CA VAL A 144 9.30 7.59 -7.14
C VAL A 144 8.47 8.56 -7.98
N LEU A 145 7.61 9.37 -7.34
CA LEU A 145 6.74 10.33 -8.02
C LEU A 145 7.57 11.33 -8.83
N PHE A 146 8.54 11.96 -8.19
CA PHE A 146 9.39 12.94 -8.86
C PHE A 146 10.34 12.30 -9.88
N GLY A 147 10.78 11.06 -9.61
CA GLY A 147 11.55 10.27 -10.55
C GLY A 147 10.84 10.01 -11.88
N LEU A 148 9.51 9.82 -11.83
CA LEU A 148 8.70 9.58 -13.02
C LEU A 148 8.32 10.87 -13.79
N TYR A 149 8.12 11.97 -13.07
CA TYR A 149 7.52 13.19 -13.66
C TYR A 149 8.49 14.35 -13.85
N LEU A 150 9.66 14.36 -13.18
CA LEU A 150 10.69 15.38 -13.40
C LEU A 150 11.65 14.97 -14.51
N ARG A 151 11.99 15.91 -15.40
CA ARG A 151 12.97 15.68 -16.48
C ARG A 151 14.39 15.42 -15.95
N ARG A 152 14.72 15.94 -14.80
CA ARG A 152 16.04 15.77 -14.16
C ARG A 152 15.81 15.33 -12.73
N VAL A 153 16.15 14.10 -12.47
CA VAL A 153 16.12 13.51 -11.14
C VAL A 153 17.48 13.69 -10.49
N PHE A 154 17.48 14.12 -9.23
CA PHE A 154 18.70 14.29 -8.44
C PHE A 154 18.78 13.23 -7.37
N ALA A 155 19.72 12.33 -7.53
CA ALA A 155 19.98 11.30 -6.53
C ALA A 155 20.18 11.87 -5.11
N PRO A 156 20.91 12.98 -4.88
CA PRO A 156 21.01 13.55 -3.54
C PRO A 156 19.68 13.99 -2.93
N ALA A 157 18.74 14.51 -3.72
CA ALA A 157 17.42 14.90 -3.22
C ALA A 157 16.58 13.68 -2.82
N ALA A 158 16.64 12.61 -3.61
CA ALA A 158 15.96 11.35 -3.28
C ALA A 158 16.55 10.70 -2.02
N ILE A 159 17.87 10.63 -1.93
CA ILE A 159 18.57 10.07 -0.75
C ILE A 159 18.23 10.88 0.51
N ALA A 160 18.33 12.21 0.44
CA ALA A 160 18.01 13.07 1.58
C ALA A 160 16.55 12.93 2.02
N SER A 161 15.62 12.85 1.06
CA SER A 161 14.18 12.64 1.32
C SER A 161 13.92 11.31 2.03
N ILE A 162 14.55 10.23 1.56
CA ILE A 162 14.40 8.90 2.15
C ILE A 162 15.00 8.89 3.56
N VAL A 163 16.22 9.37 3.73
CA VAL A 163 16.88 9.38 5.05
C VAL A 163 16.11 10.23 6.06
N ALA A 164 15.63 11.41 5.66
CA ALA A 164 14.85 12.26 6.54
C ALA A 164 13.47 11.65 6.87
N GLY A 165 12.83 11.02 5.89
CA GLY A 165 11.55 10.33 6.07
C GLY A 165 11.68 9.14 7.02
N GLU A 166 12.69 8.29 6.85
CA GLU A 166 12.97 7.16 7.75
C GLU A 166 13.35 7.62 9.16
N ALA A 167 14.14 8.68 9.27
CA ALA A 167 14.43 9.29 10.57
C ALA A 167 13.15 9.77 11.27
N ALA A 168 12.22 10.38 10.54
CA ALA A 168 10.92 10.77 11.08
C ALA A 168 10.08 9.55 11.51
N VAL A 169 10.07 8.45 10.74
CA VAL A 169 9.42 7.19 11.14
C VAL A 169 9.96 6.71 12.47
N VAL A 170 11.28 6.68 12.63
CA VAL A 170 11.94 6.27 13.87
C VAL A 170 11.57 7.19 15.04
N CYS A 171 11.54 8.51 14.82
CA CYS A 171 11.15 9.47 15.86
C CYS A 171 9.69 9.27 16.33
N PHE A 172 8.77 8.99 15.40
CA PHE A 172 7.38 8.67 15.75
C PHE A 172 7.25 7.30 16.43
N TYR A 173 8.05 6.32 16.01
CA TYR A 173 8.05 4.99 16.64
C TYR A 173 8.45 5.03 18.11
N PHE A 174 9.47 5.83 18.45
CA PHE A 174 9.93 5.99 19.83
C PHE A 174 9.17 7.07 20.60
N GLU A 175 8.07 7.60 20.02
CA GLU A 175 7.25 8.65 20.65
C GLU A 175 8.03 9.93 21.02
N TRP A 176 9.17 10.17 20.36
CA TRP A 176 9.95 11.41 20.55
C TRP A 176 9.24 12.64 19.99
N LEU A 177 8.37 12.44 19.01
CA LEU A 177 7.54 13.47 18.42
C LEU A 177 6.06 13.14 18.68
N PRO A 178 5.29 14.03 19.31
CA PRO A 178 3.85 13.86 19.43
C PRO A 178 3.23 13.95 18.03
N SER A 179 2.33 13.03 17.70
CA SER A 179 1.55 13.07 16.46
C SER A 179 0.21 13.80 16.73
N PRO A 180 0.13 15.13 16.55
CA PRO A 180 -1.12 15.85 16.78
C PRO A 180 -2.07 15.60 15.61
N ALA A 181 -3.30 15.26 15.92
CA ALA A 181 -4.49 15.20 15.05
C ALA A 181 -4.48 14.21 13.88
N PHE A 182 -3.32 13.87 13.29
CA PHE A 182 -3.23 12.97 12.13
C PHE A 182 -2.33 11.77 12.39
N LEU A 183 -2.52 10.69 11.61
CA LEU A 183 -1.65 9.53 11.64
C LEU A 183 -0.19 9.92 11.34
N PRO A 184 0.81 9.27 11.96
CA PRO A 184 2.24 9.55 11.74
C PRO A 184 2.65 9.58 10.26
N VAL A 185 2.02 8.75 9.42
CA VAL A 185 2.31 8.69 7.98
C VAL A 185 2.14 10.05 7.27
N VAL A 186 1.18 10.88 7.70
CA VAL A 186 0.96 12.21 7.09
C VAL A 186 2.17 13.12 7.35
N TRP A 187 2.65 13.13 8.59
CA TRP A 187 3.81 13.93 8.97
C TRP A 187 5.09 13.45 8.30
N VAL A 188 5.30 12.13 8.26
CA VAL A 188 6.42 11.51 7.57
C VAL A 188 6.42 11.86 6.08
N MET A 189 5.26 11.79 5.43
CA MET A 189 5.10 12.21 4.03
C MET A 189 5.42 13.69 3.82
N LEU A 190 4.93 14.57 4.69
CA LEU A 190 5.23 16.01 4.61
C LEU A 190 6.73 16.28 4.76
N VAL A 191 7.41 15.62 5.69
CA VAL A 191 8.86 15.71 5.85
C VAL A 191 9.58 15.23 4.60
N SER A 192 9.22 14.05 4.10
CA SER A 192 9.84 13.45 2.93
C SER A 192 9.67 14.31 1.67
N PHE A 193 8.45 14.80 1.39
CA PHE A 193 8.19 15.75 0.30
C PHE A 193 8.93 17.06 0.48
N GLY A 194 8.86 17.64 1.67
CA GLY A 194 9.50 18.92 1.99
C GLY A 194 11.01 18.89 1.79
N VAL A 195 11.68 17.83 2.29
CA VAL A 195 13.13 17.65 2.13
C VAL A 195 13.48 17.43 0.67
N TYR A 196 12.73 16.61 -0.07
CA TYR A 196 12.98 16.41 -1.49
C TYR A 196 12.95 17.74 -2.25
N LEU A 197 11.89 18.52 -2.06
CA LEU A 197 11.70 19.81 -2.73
C LEU A 197 12.75 20.83 -2.32
N ALA A 198 13.10 20.90 -1.04
CA ALA A 198 14.12 21.81 -0.52
C ALA A 198 15.49 21.53 -1.11
N VAL A 199 15.95 20.27 -1.07
CA VAL A 199 17.24 19.87 -1.63
C VAL A 199 17.27 20.04 -3.15
N HIS A 200 16.18 19.71 -3.83
CA HIS A 200 16.04 19.93 -5.27
C HIS A 200 16.13 21.43 -5.63
N ALA A 201 15.46 22.30 -4.88
CA ALA A 201 15.51 23.73 -5.09
C ALA A 201 16.90 24.33 -4.85
N VAL A 202 17.58 23.92 -3.78
CA VAL A 202 18.92 24.37 -3.43
C VAL A 202 19.94 24.00 -4.52
N LEU A 203 19.88 22.76 -5.01
CA LEU A 203 20.83 22.27 -5.98
C LEU A 203 20.59 22.77 -7.42
N HIS A 204 19.37 23.19 -7.74
CA HIS A 204 18.99 23.58 -9.11
C HIS A 204 18.65 25.07 -9.30
N GLY A 205 18.47 25.84 -8.23
CA GLY A 205 18.15 27.28 -8.33
C GLY A 205 16.80 27.62 -8.99
N ARG A 206 16.08 26.61 -9.54
CA ARG A 206 14.73 26.73 -10.10
C ARG A 206 13.94 25.48 -9.76
N PRO A 207 13.01 25.56 -8.79
CA PRO A 207 12.32 24.36 -8.25
C PRO A 207 11.41 23.63 -9.26
N TRP A 208 11.00 24.26 -10.36
CA TRP A 208 9.87 23.76 -11.14
C TRP A 208 10.06 23.82 -12.65
N ALA A 209 11.10 23.23 -13.19
CA ALA A 209 11.05 22.85 -14.60
C ALA A 209 10.26 21.53 -14.72
N LEU A 210 8.96 21.58 -14.43
CA LEU A 210 8.02 20.57 -14.91
C LEU A 210 8.23 20.45 -16.42
N ALA A 211 8.46 19.24 -16.87
CA ALA A 211 8.64 18.92 -18.28
C ALA A 211 7.38 19.34 -19.05
N SER A 212 7.37 20.54 -19.61
CA SER A 212 6.29 21.05 -20.46
C SER A 212 4.87 21.03 -19.87
N GLY A 213 4.45 22.11 -19.22
CA GLY A 213 3.03 22.37 -18.90
C GLY A 213 2.43 21.47 -17.81
N ILE A 214 1.17 21.73 -17.50
CA ILE A 214 0.36 20.87 -16.62
C ILE A 214 0.30 19.49 -17.26
N PRO A 215 0.72 18.40 -16.56
CA PRO A 215 0.68 17.04 -17.11
C PRO A 215 -0.72 16.73 -17.64
N PRO A 216 -0.87 16.06 -18.81
CA PRO A 216 -2.17 15.78 -19.39
C PRO A 216 -3.14 15.04 -18.47
N TRP A 217 -2.60 14.21 -17.54
CA TRP A 217 -3.40 13.50 -16.57
C TRP A 217 -4.01 14.42 -15.50
N LEU A 218 -3.36 15.55 -15.16
CA LEU A 218 -3.92 16.56 -14.26
C LEU A 218 -5.04 17.38 -14.91
N GLN A 219 -5.20 17.32 -16.22
CA GLN A 219 -6.30 17.96 -16.93
C GLN A 219 -7.55 17.08 -17.00
N ASP A 220 -7.44 15.79 -16.62
CA ASP A 220 -8.58 14.87 -16.61
C ASP A 220 -9.45 15.10 -15.35
N PRO A 221 -10.74 15.45 -15.51
CA PRO A 221 -11.65 15.65 -14.37
C PRO A 221 -11.79 14.40 -13.50
N CYS A 222 -11.53 13.21 -14.02
CA CYS A 222 -11.55 11.97 -13.26
C CYS A 222 -10.45 11.92 -12.18
N VAL A 223 -9.33 12.61 -12.38
CA VAL A 223 -8.26 12.70 -11.35
C VAL A 223 -8.73 13.51 -10.15
N TYR A 224 -9.45 14.60 -10.38
CA TYR A 224 -10.04 15.40 -9.30
C TYR A 224 -11.14 14.64 -8.56
N LEU A 225 -11.93 13.86 -9.30
CA LEU A 225 -12.94 12.99 -8.70
C LEU A 225 -12.28 11.91 -7.85
N GLN A 226 -11.17 11.31 -8.31
CA GLN A 226 -10.39 10.33 -7.56
C GLN A 226 -9.79 10.96 -6.28
N ALA A 227 -9.26 12.18 -6.38
CA ALA A 227 -8.78 12.92 -5.21
C ALA A 227 -9.92 13.21 -4.23
N GLY A 228 -11.11 13.57 -4.71
CA GLY A 228 -12.31 13.75 -3.89
C GLY A 228 -12.72 12.46 -3.16
N ILE A 229 -12.73 11.32 -3.85
CA ILE A 229 -12.99 10.01 -3.25
C ILE A 229 -11.95 9.69 -2.17
N PHE A 230 -10.67 9.99 -2.42
CA PHE A 230 -9.61 9.79 -1.44
C PHE A 230 -9.82 10.65 -0.18
N ILE A 231 -10.19 11.93 -0.34
CA ILE A 231 -10.51 12.81 0.80
C ILE A 231 -11.72 12.29 1.57
N LEU A 232 -12.76 11.85 0.87
CA LEU A 232 -13.93 11.23 1.48
C LEU A 232 -13.57 9.95 2.24
N ALA A 233 -12.64 9.15 1.71
CA ALA A 233 -12.17 7.93 2.37
C ALA A 233 -11.33 8.19 3.64
N MET A 234 -10.87 9.43 3.87
CA MET A 234 -10.16 9.80 5.11
C MET A 234 -11.07 9.82 6.35
N ASP A 235 -12.40 9.92 6.17
CA ASP A 235 -13.45 9.75 7.19
C ASP A 235 -13.25 10.53 8.51
N PHE A 236 -12.47 11.61 8.48
CA PHE A 236 -12.09 12.38 9.67
C PHE A 236 -13.31 13.00 10.41
N TRP A 237 -14.46 13.15 9.74
CA TRP A 237 -15.70 13.66 10.34
C TRP A 237 -16.46 12.61 11.14
N ALA A 238 -16.18 11.33 10.99
CA ALA A 238 -16.88 10.23 11.63
C ALA A 238 -15.97 9.43 12.60
N TRP A 239 -14.76 9.87 12.85
CA TRP A 239 -13.86 9.24 13.81
C TRP A 239 -14.52 9.19 15.19
N ASP A 240 -14.35 8.07 15.88
CA ASP A 240 -14.94 7.76 17.18
C ASP A 240 -16.49 7.60 17.19
N ARG A 241 -17.15 7.61 16.04
CA ARG A 241 -18.59 7.40 15.95
C ARG A 241 -18.93 5.98 15.51
N VAL A 242 -19.43 5.18 16.44
CA VAL A 242 -19.94 3.82 16.14
C VAL A 242 -21.39 3.86 15.64
N HIS A 243 -22.14 4.90 15.97
CA HIS A 243 -23.52 5.10 15.56
C HIS A 243 -23.64 6.01 14.33
N PRO A 244 -24.62 5.80 13.43
CA PRO A 244 -25.71 4.84 13.49
C PRO A 244 -25.31 3.40 13.09
N VAL A 245 -26.01 2.42 13.69
CA VAL A 245 -25.88 1.00 13.34
C VAL A 245 -27.07 0.63 12.44
N VAL A 246 -26.81 0.06 11.27
CA VAL A 246 -27.80 -0.40 10.30
C VAL A 246 -27.71 -1.92 10.17
N LEU A 247 -28.78 -2.64 10.41
CA LEU A 247 -28.82 -4.12 10.39
C LEU A 247 -27.77 -4.79 11.30
N GLY A 248 -27.43 -4.18 12.44
CA GLY A 248 -26.42 -4.70 13.36
C GLY A 248 -24.96 -4.38 12.98
N VAL A 249 -24.75 -3.67 11.86
CA VAL A 249 -23.41 -3.30 11.36
C VAL A 249 -23.27 -1.77 11.42
N PRO A 250 -22.13 -1.24 11.88
CA PRO A 250 -21.88 0.20 11.86
C PRO A 250 -22.01 0.77 10.44
N ALA A 251 -22.69 1.89 10.29
CA ALA A 251 -23.02 2.49 8.99
C ALA A 251 -21.76 2.88 8.18
N TRP A 252 -20.64 3.13 8.84
CA TRP A 252 -19.37 3.44 8.17
C TRP A 252 -18.85 2.28 7.29
N ILE A 253 -19.16 1.03 7.62
CA ILE A 253 -18.82 -0.12 6.76
C ILE A 253 -19.57 -0.01 5.42
N GLY A 254 -20.87 0.27 5.45
CA GLY A 254 -21.65 0.49 4.23
C GLY A 254 -21.17 1.69 3.42
N TYR A 255 -20.75 2.75 4.11
CA TYR A 255 -20.15 3.93 3.49
C TYR A 255 -18.87 3.58 2.71
N PHE A 256 -17.92 2.86 3.31
CA PHE A 256 -16.70 2.45 2.64
C PHE A 256 -16.93 1.48 1.48
N ILE A 257 -17.89 0.55 1.61
CA ILE A 257 -18.32 -0.33 0.49
C ILE A 257 -18.83 0.52 -0.67
N GLY A 258 -19.67 1.50 -0.41
CA GLY A 258 -20.21 2.42 -1.41
C GLY A 258 -19.10 3.24 -2.09
N LEU A 259 -18.16 3.76 -1.29
CA LEU A 259 -17.01 4.53 -1.79
C LEU A 259 -16.09 3.68 -2.68
N SER A 260 -15.83 2.44 -2.29
CA SER A 260 -15.05 1.48 -3.07
C SER A 260 -15.72 1.12 -4.39
N GLY A 261 -17.04 0.98 -4.39
CA GLY A 261 -17.84 0.80 -5.60
C GLY A 261 -17.72 2.01 -6.55
N LEU A 262 -17.85 3.23 -6.01
CA LEU A 262 -17.68 4.46 -6.76
C LEU A 262 -16.27 4.59 -7.34
N GLN A 263 -15.25 4.30 -6.54
CA GLN A 263 -13.85 4.28 -6.99
C GLN A 263 -13.63 3.31 -8.15
N THR A 264 -14.20 2.12 -8.05
CA THR A 264 -14.13 1.10 -9.12
C THR A 264 -14.76 1.60 -10.42
N VAL A 265 -15.90 2.27 -10.35
CA VAL A 265 -16.57 2.85 -11.52
C VAL A 265 -15.73 3.97 -12.18
N VAL A 266 -15.20 4.89 -11.36
CA VAL A 266 -14.33 5.99 -11.83
C VAL A 266 -13.07 5.44 -12.50
N MET A 267 -12.41 4.49 -11.87
CA MET A 267 -11.21 3.86 -12.40
C MET A 267 -11.49 3.12 -13.72
N ARG A 268 -12.61 2.42 -13.81
CA ARG A 268 -13.07 1.79 -15.06
C ARG A 268 -13.27 2.82 -16.17
N HIS A 269 -13.84 3.97 -15.84
CA HIS A 269 -14.05 5.04 -16.82
C HIS A 269 -12.71 5.63 -17.31
N MET A 270 -11.78 5.90 -16.41
CA MET A 270 -10.43 6.36 -16.73
C MET A 270 -9.67 5.40 -17.66
N LEU A 271 -9.72 4.10 -17.37
CA LEU A 271 -9.02 3.09 -18.17
C LEU A 271 -9.64 2.83 -19.54
N ARG A 272 -10.92 3.14 -19.74
CA ARG A 272 -11.59 2.97 -21.05
C ARG A 272 -11.30 4.08 -22.04
N ARG A 273 -11.04 5.31 -21.59
CA ARG A 273 -10.79 6.47 -22.44
C ARG A 273 -9.59 6.33 -23.40
N PRO A 274 -8.40 5.91 -22.95
CA PRO A 274 -7.24 5.75 -23.84
C PRO A 274 -7.48 4.72 -24.93
N GLN A 275 -8.24 3.66 -24.64
CA GLN A 275 -8.55 2.59 -25.59
C GLN A 275 -9.49 3.07 -26.69
N GLN A 276 -10.50 3.88 -26.38
CA GLN A 276 -11.42 4.46 -27.36
C GLN A 276 -10.69 5.44 -28.30
N VAL A 277 -9.72 6.18 -27.80
CA VAL A 277 -8.89 7.07 -28.63
C VAL A 277 -7.99 6.26 -29.55
N ALA A 278 -7.35 5.20 -29.03
CA ALA A 278 -6.52 4.32 -29.85
C ALA A 278 -7.32 3.57 -30.93
N GLU A 279 -8.52 3.10 -30.61
CA GLU A 279 -9.43 2.46 -31.60
C GLU A 279 -9.90 3.43 -32.66
N ARG A 280 -10.18 4.71 -32.33
CA ARG A 280 -10.52 5.75 -33.31
C ARG A 280 -9.35 6.10 -34.22
N CYS A 281 -8.12 6.06 -33.73
CA CYS A 281 -6.94 6.28 -34.56
C CYS A 281 -6.55 5.07 -35.42
N ALA A 282 -6.98 3.87 -35.02
CA ALA A 282 -6.69 2.63 -35.76
C ALA A 282 -7.72 2.32 -36.88
N THR A 283 -8.89 2.93 -36.86
CA THR A 283 -9.86 2.82 -37.93
C THR A 283 -9.45 3.78 -39.10
N PRO A 284 -9.03 3.28 -40.27
CA PRO A 284 -8.76 4.12 -41.41
C PRO A 284 -10.05 4.85 -41.81
N PRO A 285 -9.98 6.10 -42.30
CA PRO A 285 -11.15 6.81 -42.76
C PRO A 285 -11.82 5.97 -43.84
N GLN A 286 -13.08 5.58 -43.60
CA GLN A 286 -13.87 4.88 -44.59
C GLN A 286 -13.93 5.78 -45.83
N GLY A 287 -13.38 5.27 -46.92
CA GLY A 287 -13.20 6.01 -48.15
C GLY A 287 -14.50 6.66 -48.61
N THR A 288 -14.39 7.91 -48.99
CA THR A 288 -15.33 8.58 -49.88
C THR A 288 -15.55 7.70 -51.12
N PRO A 289 -16.79 7.38 -51.49
CA PRO A 289 -17.02 6.66 -52.73
C PRO A 289 -16.51 7.52 -53.87
N ALA A 290 -15.61 6.97 -54.66
CA ALA A 290 -15.17 7.56 -55.91
C ALA A 290 -16.38 7.69 -56.82
N SER A 291 -16.74 8.92 -57.13
CA SER A 291 -17.66 9.29 -58.21
C SER A 291 -16.95 9.27 -59.54
#